data_d1f8312fce4b35abf1e786f28e7f8253
#
_entry.id   d1f8312fce4b35abf1e786f28e7f8253
#
_cell.length_a   1.000
_cell.length_b   1.000
_cell.length_c   1.000
_cell.angle_alpha   90.00
_cell.angle_beta   90.00
_cell.angle_gamma   90.00
#
_symmetry.space_group_name_H-M   'P 1'
#
loop_
_entity.id
_entity.type
_entity.pdbx_description
1 polymer ?
#
loop_
_entity_poly.entity_id
_entity_poly.type
_entity_poly.pdbx_seq_one_letter_code
_entity_poly.pdbx_strand_id
1 'polypeptide(L)'
;VNPNLARLQTYPFEKLRALFAGITPPADLSPIRLSIGEPQHPTPGFIRQTLADNLGGLSSYPLTLGSDALRNAIAHWLERRYGLPKIDATTQVVPVNGTREALFAFCQSVVDGSRPGAKVLCPNPFYQIYEGAAYLAGAEPIFLNHLPENGFASDFDAFDDATWRDVQLVYVCSPGNPTGRLLSLEEWKRLFELSDRHGFIIAADECYSEIYFDDNAKPIGGLEAAWRLGRTDFRNIVMFSSLSKRSNVPGMRSGFVAGDAKILKEFVLYRTYHGCQMSPPVQAASVVAWNDEEHVAENRRLYRDKFARITPMLAPYLPVQLPDAGFYYWVRTPIPDTEFARRLQAEYNVTVLPGSYLARESNGINPGDGFVRIALVADTHECVEAAARIIDFCKTL
;
A
#
# COMPACT_ATOMS: atom_id res chain seq x y z
N VAL A 1 -30.92 -1.36 -0.99
CA VAL A 1 -29.47 -1.61 -0.79
C VAL A 1 -28.78 -1.49 -2.12
N ASN A 2 -27.59 -0.88 -2.17
CA ASN A 2 -26.81 -0.75 -3.41
C ASN A 2 -26.47 -2.15 -3.97
N PRO A 3 -26.92 -2.50 -5.19
CA PRO A 3 -26.71 -3.82 -5.77
C PRO A 3 -25.22 -4.15 -5.98
N ASN A 4 -24.37 -3.15 -6.14
CA ASN A 4 -22.91 -3.35 -6.31
C ASN A 4 -22.23 -3.93 -5.06
N LEU A 5 -22.87 -3.87 -3.87
CA LEU A 5 -22.34 -4.54 -2.68
C LEU A 5 -22.28 -6.07 -2.85
N ALA A 6 -23.18 -6.66 -3.63
CA ALA A 6 -23.15 -8.10 -3.93
C ALA A 6 -21.96 -8.53 -4.81
N ARG A 7 -21.28 -7.57 -5.45
CA ARG A 7 -20.09 -7.81 -6.29
C ARG A 7 -18.79 -7.88 -5.47
N LEU A 8 -18.82 -7.36 -4.23
CA LEU A 8 -17.64 -7.36 -3.36
C LEU A 8 -17.27 -8.79 -2.97
N GLN A 9 -15.99 -9.09 -3.11
CA GLN A 9 -15.44 -10.39 -2.74
C GLN A 9 -15.19 -10.48 -1.23
N THR A 10 -15.25 -11.70 -0.70
CA THR A 10 -14.83 -11.97 0.69
C THR A 10 -13.41 -11.48 0.92
N TYR A 11 -13.22 -10.70 1.99
CA TYR A 11 -11.93 -10.09 2.29
C TYR A 11 -10.85 -11.17 2.57
N PRO A 12 -9.59 -11.00 2.13
CA PRO A 12 -8.55 -12.03 2.24
C PRO A 12 -8.36 -12.61 3.64
N PHE A 13 -8.47 -11.79 4.68
CA PHE A 13 -8.33 -12.25 6.07
C PHE A 13 -9.54 -13.07 6.57
N GLU A 14 -10.71 -12.89 5.99
CA GLU A 14 -11.86 -13.74 6.28
C GLU A 14 -11.73 -15.09 5.58
N LYS A 15 -11.22 -15.09 4.33
CA LYS A 15 -10.85 -16.32 3.64
C LYS A 15 -9.79 -17.10 4.44
N LEU A 16 -8.78 -16.39 4.95
CA LEU A 16 -7.73 -16.99 5.78
C LEU A 16 -8.28 -17.57 7.07
N ARG A 17 -9.19 -16.87 7.74
CA ARG A 17 -9.87 -17.40 8.95
C ARG A 17 -10.66 -18.66 8.64
N ALA A 18 -11.38 -18.68 7.52
CA ALA A 18 -12.12 -19.87 7.07
C ALA A 18 -11.19 -21.03 6.73
N LEU A 19 -10.03 -20.76 6.09
CA LEU A 19 -9.01 -21.77 5.78
C LEU A 19 -8.46 -22.46 7.03
N PHE A 20 -8.35 -21.72 8.14
CA PHE A 20 -7.82 -22.23 9.41
C PHE A 20 -8.90 -22.76 10.35
N ALA A 21 -10.17 -22.78 9.93
CA ALA A 21 -11.25 -23.29 10.75
C ALA A 21 -11.01 -24.76 11.11
N GLY A 22 -11.13 -25.09 12.41
CA GLY A 22 -10.92 -26.44 12.93
C GLY A 22 -9.45 -26.85 13.10
N ILE A 23 -8.48 -25.97 12.81
CA ILE A 23 -7.07 -26.23 13.09
C ILE A 23 -6.78 -25.92 14.56
N THR A 24 -6.09 -26.86 15.22
CA THR A 24 -5.50 -26.68 16.55
C THR A 24 -3.99 -26.83 16.41
N PRO A 25 -3.23 -25.73 16.40
CA PRO A 25 -1.77 -25.79 16.31
C PRO A 25 -1.16 -26.45 17.56
N PRO A 26 0.11 -26.89 17.51
CA PRO A 26 0.82 -27.45 18.66
C PRO A 26 0.83 -26.47 19.84
N ALA A 27 0.47 -26.95 21.03
CA ALA A 27 0.31 -26.12 22.23
C ALA A 27 1.63 -25.59 22.79
N ASP A 28 2.72 -26.20 22.45
CA ASP A 28 4.10 -25.81 22.84
C ASP A 28 4.71 -24.76 21.92
N LEU A 29 4.07 -24.45 20.79
CA LEU A 29 4.50 -23.42 19.85
C LEU A 29 3.65 -22.16 19.99
N SER A 30 4.26 -21.05 20.42
CA SER A 30 3.60 -19.74 20.40
C SER A 30 3.21 -19.30 18.99
N PRO A 31 2.04 -18.65 18.79
CA PRO A 31 1.61 -18.23 17.46
C PRO A 31 2.47 -17.08 16.94
N ILE A 32 2.98 -17.19 15.70
CA ILE A 32 3.70 -16.12 15.00
C ILE A 32 2.91 -15.70 13.77
N ARG A 33 2.53 -14.41 13.72
CA ARG A 33 1.63 -13.88 12.69
C ARG A 33 2.38 -13.05 11.67
N LEU A 34 2.64 -13.62 10.49
CA LEU A 34 3.30 -12.96 9.37
C LEU A 34 2.36 -12.72 8.17
N SER A 35 1.05 -12.85 8.37
CA SER A 35 0.05 -12.64 7.31
C SER A 35 -0.39 -11.18 7.17
N ILE A 36 -0.42 -10.41 8.25
CA ILE A 36 -0.94 -9.04 8.29
C ILE A 36 0.20 -8.03 8.17
N GLY A 37 0.11 -7.13 7.19
CA GLY A 37 1.08 -6.04 7.01
C GLY A 37 0.83 -4.87 7.98
N GLU A 38 0.80 -5.16 9.28
CA GLU A 38 0.67 -4.17 10.35
C GLU A 38 1.99 -4.08 11.11
N PRO A 39 2.69 -2.92 11.08
CA PRO A 39 3.93 -2.74 11.81
C PRO A 39 3.79 -3.03 13.30
N GLN A 40 4.72 -3.78 13.85
CA GLN A 40 4.75 -4.11 15.28
C GLN A 40 5.94 -3.46 16.02
N HIS A 41 6.75 -2.65 15.33
CA HIS A 41 7.74 -1.82 16.00
C HIS A 41 7.03 -0.78 16.90
N PRO A 42 7.63 -0.40 18.04
CA PRO A 42 7.02 0.55 18.97
C PRO A 42 6.71 1.88 18.29
N THR A 43 5.54 2.43 18.60
CA THR A 43 5.22 3.83 18.25
C THR A 43 6.20 4.77 18.92
N PRO A 44 6.84 5.72 18.21
CA PRO A 44 7.78 6.68 18.77
C PRO A 44 7.17 7.46 19.93
N GLY A 45 7.95 7.61 21.02
CA GLY A 45 7.49 8.24 22.26
C GLY A 45 7.05 9.69 22.07
N PHE A 46 7.77 10.46 21.24
CA PHE A 46 7.45 11.87 20.98
C PHE A 46 6.11 12.04 20.25
N ILE A 47 5.72 11.10 19.36
CA ILE A 47 4.41 11.12 18.70
C ILE A 47 3.29 10.91 19.72
N ARG A 48 3.44 9.91 20.61
CA ARG A 48 2.48 9.63 21.68
C ARG A 48 2.33 10.81 22.64
N GLN A 49 3.47 11.43 23.01
CA GLN A 49 3.48 12.58 23.91
C GLN A 49 2.77 13.77 23.27
N THR A 50 3.10 14.10 22.01
CA THR A 50 2.44 15.20 21.30
C THR A 50 0.93 14.98 21.19
N LEU A 51 0.49 13.73 20.92
CA LEU A 51 -0.93 13.39 20.88
C LEU A 51 -1.60 13.70 22.23
N ALA A 52 -0.99 13.25 23.34
CA ALA A 52 -1.50 13.46 24.71
C ALA A 52 -1.56 14.95 25.08
N ASP A 53 -0.53 15.72 24.76
CA ASP A 53 -0.43 17.15 25.09
C ASP A 53 -1.46 18.01 24.34
N ASN A 54 -2.03 17.51 23.24
CA ASN A 54 -2.97 18.23 22.40
C ASN A 54 -4.43 17.76 22.53
N LEU A 55 -4.77 16.92 23.53
CA LEU A 55 -6.13 16.42 23.72
C LEU A 55 -7.19 17.51 23.89
N GLY A 56 -6.80 18.71 24.35
CA GLY A 56 -7.69 19.88 24.42
C GLY A 56 -8.31 20.27 23.06
N GLY A 57 -7.65 19.92 21.96
CA GLY A 57 -8.17 20.14 20.61
C GLY A 57 -9.43 19.33 20.25
N LEU A 58 -9.82 18.36 21.08
CA LEU A 58 -11.05 17.55 20.86
C LEU A 58 -12.34 18.38 20.99
N SER A 59 -12.28 19.57 21.53
CA SER A 59 -13.43 20.47 21.71
C SER A 59 -13.92 21.14 20.42
N SER A 60 -13.20 20.99 19.29
CA SER A 60 -13.50 21.69 18.03
C SER A 60 -13.47 20.76 16.83
N TYR A 61 -14.40 21.00 15.89
CA TYR A 61 -14.35 20.30 14.60
C TYR A 61 -13.13 20.76 13.78
N PRO A 62 -12.37 19.82 13.19
CA PRO A 62 -11.31 20.16 12.27
C PRO A 62 -11.86 20.66 10.92
N LEU A 63 -11.12 21.55 10.25
CA LEU A 63 -11.43 21.95 8.88
C LEU A 63 -11.21 20.76 7.92
N THR A 64 -12.04 20.65 6.87
CA THR A 64 -11.91 19.60 5.83
C THR A 64 -10.52 19.54 5.21
N LEU A 65 -9.89 20.68 5.02
CA LEU A 65 -8.52 20.79 4.47
C LEU A 65 -7.42 20.42 5.47
N GLY A 66 -7.76 20.21 6.74
CA GLY A 66 -6.74 20.09 7.79
C GLY A 66 -6.07 21.43 8.13
N SER A 67 -5.20 21.40 9.15
CA SER A 67 -4.46 22.60 9.57
C SER A 67 -3.36 22.98 8.58
N ASP A 68 -3.07 24.27 8.48
CA ASP A 68 -1.97 24.78 7.68
C ASP A 68 -0.63 24.20 8.12
N ALA A 69 -0.44 24.03 9.43
CA ALA A 69 0.78 23.41 9.98
C ALA A 69 1.01 22.01 9.42
N LEU A 70 -0.05 21.18 9.37
CA LEU A 70 0.06 19.82 8.84
C LEU A 70 0.29 19.81 7.32
N ARG A 71 -0.44 20.63 6.55
CA ARG A 71 -0.24 20.71 5.11
C ARG A 71 1.17 21.18 4.74
N ASN A 72 1.69 22.19 5.46
CA ASN A 72 3.06 22.66 5.26
C ASN A 72 4.10 21.60 5.65
N ALA A 73 3.92 20.87 6.75
CA ALA A 73 4.84 19.79 7.15
C ALA A 73 4.91 18.70 6.08
N ILE A 74 3.77 18.32 5.50
CA ILE A 74 3.70 17.35 4.40
C ILE A 74 4.37 17.91 3.13
N ALA A 75 4.08 19.15 2.74
CA ALA A 75 4.70 19.78 1.58
C ALA A 75 6.22 19.82 1.69
N HIS A 76 6.74 20.27 2.83
CA HIS A 76 8.19 20.27 3.10
C HIS A 76 8.79 18.87 3.10
N TRP A 77 8.06 17.85 3.60
CA TRP A 77 8.51 16.47 3.52
C TRP A 77 8.62 16.00 2.06
N LEU A 78 7.62 16.27 1.23
CA LEU A 78 7.62 15.96 -0.20
C LEU A 78 8.81 16.61 -0.92
N GLU A 79 9.06 17.89 -0.66
CA GLU A 79 10.19 18.64 -1.23
C GLU A 79 11.53 17.99 -0.85
N ARG A 80 11.74 17.69 0.44
CA ARG A 80 13.00 17.07 0.92
C ARG A 80 13.17 15.63 0.43
N ARG A 81 12.08 14.85 0.49
CA ARG A 81 12.14 13.41 0.22
C ARG A 81 12.37 13.11 -1.26
N TYR A 82 11.73 13.85 -2.13
CA TYR A 82 11.71 13.60 -3.56
C TYR A 82 12.46 14.67 -4.39
N GLY A 83 13.08 15.63 -3.77
CA GLY A 83 13.77 16.72 -4.47
C GLY A 83 12.84 17.55 -5.34
N LEU A 84 11.59 17.71 -4.92
CA LEU A 84 10.58 18.46 -5.67
C LEU A 84 10.78 19.96 -5.51
N PRO A 85 10.30 20.79 -6.47
CA PRO A 85 10.17 22.22 -6.28
C PRO A 85 9.20 22.50 -5.13
N LYS A 86 9.02 23.79 -4.83
CA LYS A 86 8.05 24.19 -3.82
C LYS A 86 6.66 23.64 -4.14
N ILE A 87 6.10 22.89 -3.20
CA ILE A 87 4.74 22.36 -3.23
C ILE A 87 3.79 23.40 -2.62
N ASP A 88 2.71 23.74 -3.31
CA ASP A 88 1.68 24.60 -2.73
C ASP A 88 0.82 23.78 -1.75
N ALA A 89 1.12 23.95 -0.46
CA ALA A 89 0.40 23.28 0.62
C ALA A 89 -1.10 23.62 0.65
N THR A 90 -1.54 24.69 0.00
CA THR A 90 -2.95 25.11 0.00
C THR A 90 -3.79 24.41 -1.05
N THR A 91 -3.18 24.02 -2.17
CA THR A 91 -3.89 23.44 -3.32
C THR A 91 -3.43 22.05 -3.70
N GLN A 92 -2.19 21.65 -3.34
CA GLN A 92 -1.57 20.40 -3.76
C GLN A 92 -1.44 19.35 -2.64
N VAL A 93 -1.93 19.62 -1.43
CA VAL A 93 -1.84 18.71 -0.28
C VAL A 93 -3.16 18.65 0.47
N VAL A 94 -3.67 17.43 0.67
CA VAL A 94 -4.90 17.14 1.43
C VAL A 94 -4.62 16.07 2.47
N PRO A 95 -4.54 16.40 3.76
CA PRO A 95 -4.48 15.40 4.83
C PRO A 95 -5.75 14.55 4.87
N VAL A 96 -5.61 13.26 5.24
CA VAL A 96 -6.71 12.28 5.22
C VAL A 96 -6.62 11.32 6.42
N ASN A 97 -7.75 10.67 6.77
CA ASN A 97 -7.86 9.69 7.86
C ASN A 97 -7.25 8.32 7.50
N GLY A 98 -6.01 8.34 6.98
CA GLY A 98 -5.31 7.19 6.44
C GLY A 98 -5.68 6.91 4.99
N THR A 99 -4.80 6.20 4.30
CA THR A 99 -4.92 5.99 2.85
C THR A 99 -5.99 4.99 2.45
N ARG A 100 -6.39 4.04 3.32
CA ARG A 100 -7.49 3.12 3.01
C ARG A 100 -8.77 3.87 2.67
N GLU A 101 -9.18 4.77 3.55
CA GLU A 101 -10.36 5.61 3.34
C GLU A 101 -10.16 6.52 2.13
N ALA A 102 -9.00 7.15 2.01
CA ALA A 102 -8.72 8.11 0.96
C ALA A 102 -8.71 7.47 -0.45
N LEU A 103 -8.09 6.31 -0.62
CA LEU A 103 -8.08 5.57 -1.89
C LEU A 103 -9.50 5.19 -2.33
N PHE A 104 -10.32 4.76 -1.39
CA PHE A 104 -11.73 4.46 -1.66
C PHE A 104 -12.50 5.71 -2.06
N ALA A 105 -12.46 6.76 -1.24
CA ALA A 105 -13.17 8.01 -1.44
C ALA A 105 -12.71 8.74 -2.73
N PHE A 106 -11.42 8.64 -3.05
CA PHE A 106 -10.88 9.23 -4.27
C PHE A 106 -11.51 8.64 -5.53
N CYS A 107 -11.63 7.32 -5.60
CA CYS A 107 -12.32 6.66 -6.71
C CYS A 107 -13.76 7.17 -6.87
N GLN A 108 -14.50 7.32 -5.76
CA GLN A 108 -15.86 7.85 -5.79
C GLN A 108 -15.94 9.28 -6.31
N SER A 109 -14.88 10.07 -6.18
CA SER A 109 -14.84 11.48 -6.58
C SER A 109 -14.41 11.70 -8.03
N VAL A 110 -13.70 10.74 -8.65
CA VAL A 110 -13.09 10.92 -9.99
C VAL A 110 -13.67 10.00 -11.06
N VAL A 111 -14.38 8.93 -10.66
CA VAL A 111 -14.98 7.98 -11.60
C VAL A 111 -16.44 8.33 -11.86
N ASP A 112 -16.76 8.53 -13.12
CA ASP A 112 -18.15 8.67 -13.59
C ASP A 112 -18.73 7.30 -13.95
N GLY A 113 -19.38 6.67 -12.98
CA GLY A 113 -20.03 5.36 -13.16
C GLY A 113 -21.28 5.41 -14.07
N SER A 114 -21.77 6.60 -14.46
CA SER A 114 -22.87 6.74 -15.42
C SER A 114 -22.40 6.57 -16.87
N ARG A 115 -21.10 6.69 -17.11
CA ARG A 115 -20.50 6.49 -18.43
C ARG A 115 -20.52 5.00 -18.77
N PRO A 116 -21.13 4.59 -19.90
CA PRO A 116 -21.13 3.20 -20.32
C PRO A 116 -19.70 2.64 -20.50
N GLY A 117 -19.42 1.48 -19.91
CA GLY A 117 -18.10 0.85 -20.01
C GLY A 117 -17.02 1.44 -19.10
N ALA A 118 -17.38 2.31 -18.13
CA ALA A 118 -16.42 2.87 -17.18
C ALA A 118 -15.54 1.80 -16.53
N LYS A 119 -14.22 1.98 -16.61
CA LYS A 119 -13.22 1.04 -16.09
C LYS A 119 -12.25 1.71 -15.11
N VAL A 120 -11.79 0.91 -14.15
CA VAL A 120 -10.68 1.24 -13.24
C VAL A 120 -9.62 0.16 -13.37
N LEU A 121 -8.39 0.55 -13.70
CA LEU A 121 -7.27 -0.38 -13.78
C LEU A 121 -6.65 -0.58 -12.39
N CYS A 122 -6.54 -1.84 -11.98
CA CYS A 122 -5.91 -2.27 -10.74
C CYS A 122 -4.66 -3.12 -11.03
N PRO A 123 -3.55 -2.96 -10.30
CA PRO A 123 -2.46 -3.94 -10.34
C PRO A 123 -2.99 -5.30 -9.87
N ASN A 124 -2.35 -6.40 -10.23
CA ASN A 124 -2.76 -7.75 -9.81
C ASN A 124 -1.51 -8.62 -9.59
N PRO A 125 -1.17 -9.04 -8.37
CA PRO A 125 -1.94 -8.91 -7.10
C PRO A 125 -2.10 -7.47 -6.63
N PHE A 126 -3.05 -7.22 -5.72
CA PHE A 126 -3.43 -5.86 -5.34
C PHE A 126 -3.97 -5.74 -3.91
N TYR A 127 -4.18 -4.49 -3.49
CA TYR A 127 -4.91 -4.16 -2.29
C TYR A 127 -6.41 -4.06 -2.60
N GLN A 128 -7.24 -4.90 -1.98
CA GLN A 128 -8.65 -5.13 -2.32
C GLN A 128 -9.54 -3.88 -2.26
N ILE A 129 -9.05 -2.80 -1.66
CA ILE A 129 -9.76 -1.52 -1.63
C ILE A 129 -9.95 -0.96 -3.05
N TYR A 130 -9.00 -1.17 -3.95
CA TYR A 130 -9.09 -0.65 -5.34
C TYR A 130 -10.27 -1.26 -6.08
N GLU A 131 -10.42 -2.58 -6.04
CA GLU A 131 -11.54 -3.31 -6.65
C GLU A 131 -12.88 -2.88 -6.04
N GLY A 132 -12.96 -2.85 -4.70
CA GLY A 132 -14.17 -2.46 -4.00
C GLY A 132 -14.59 -1.02 -4.30
N ALA A 133 -13.62 -0.10 -4.39
CA ALA A 133 -13.85 1.29 -4.77
C ALA A 133 -14.39 1.41 -6.20
N ALA A 134 -13.84 0.65 -7.16
CA ALA A 134 -14.30 0.63 -8.55
C ALA A 134 -15.76 0.16 -8.65
N TYR A 135 -16.10 -0.99 -8.07
CA TYR A 135 -17.48 -1.50 -8.07
C TYR A 135 -18.48 -0.51 -7.48
N LEU A 136 -18.13 0.09 -6.34
CA LEU A 136 -19.06 1.00 -5.67
C LEU A 136 -19.12 2.39 -6.31
N ALA A 137 -18.14 2.75 -7.14
CA ALA A 137 -18.20 3.90 -8.03
C ALA A 137 -18.99 3.63 -9.33
N GLY A 138 -19.44 2.39 -9.55
CA GLY A 138 -20.19 2.00 -10.75
C GLY A 138 -19.30 1.66 -11.95
N ALA A 139 -18.00 1.45 -11.75
CA ALA A 139 -17.07 1.05 -12.79
C ALA A 139 -16.69 -0.42 -12.71
N GLU A 140 -16.19 -0.97 -13.81
CA GLU A 140 -15.63 -2.32 -13.87
C GLU A 140 -14.13 -2.28 -13.54
N PRO A 141 -13.66 -3.00 -12.51
CA PRO A 141 -12.23 -3.16 -12.30
C PRO A 141 -11.65 -4.09 -13.37
N ILE A 142 -10.56 -3.67 -14.00
CA ILE A 142 -9.74 -4.50 -14.87
C ILE A 142 -8.36 -4.67 -14.24
N PHE A 143 -7.69 -5.79 -14.54
CA PHE A 143 -6.51 -6.20 -13.78
C PHE A 143 -5.28 -6.30 -14.67
N LEU A 144 -4.20 -5.61 -14.24
CA LEU A 144 -2.88 -5.71 -14.85
C LEU A 144 -2.06 -6.76 -14.11
N ASN A 145 -1.87 -7.93 -14.71
CA ASN A 145 -1.12 -9.02 -14.10
C ASN A 145 0.37 -8.68 -13.98
N HIS A 146 0.88 -8.74 -12.76
CA HIS A 146 2.31 -8.69 -12.47
C HIS A 146 2.82 -10.13 -12.32
N LEU A 147 3.63 -10.57 -13.26
CA LEU A 147 4.05 -11.96 -13.41
C LEU A 147 5.54 -12.11 -13.10
N PRO A 148 5.98 -13.26 -12.58
CA PRO A 148 7.38 -13.51 -12.27
C PRO A 148 8.28 -13.52 -13.52
N GLU A 149 7.72 -13.88 -14.69
CA GLU A 149 8.45 -13.97 -15.96
C GLU A 149 9.04 -12.63 -16.41
N ASN A 150 8.39 -11.52 -16.03
CA ASN A 150 8.88 -10.16 -16.31
C ASN A 150 9.35 -9.43 -15.03
N GLY A 151 9.69 -10.17 -13.96
CA GLY A 151 10.11 -9.59 -12.69
C GLY A 151 9.02 -8.75 -12.02
N PHE A 152 7.75 -9.10 -12.22
CA PHE A 152 6.57 -8.37 -11.71
C PHE A 152 6.45 -6.93 -12.25
N ALA A 153 6.98 -6.65 -13.44
CA ALA A 153 6.88 -5.35 -14.08
C ALA A 153 5.44 -5.03 -14.50
N SER A 154 5.12 -3.74 -14.58
CA SER A 154 3.81 -3.26 -15.07
C SER A 154 3.85 -3.15 -16.59
N ASP A 155 3.30 -4.13 -17.29
CA ASP A 155 3.17 -4.12 -18.76
C ASP A 155 1.89 -3.36 -19.16
N PHE A 156 1.97 -2.04 -19.24
CA PHE A 156 0.85 -1.20 -19.67
C PHE A 156 0.47 -1.38 -21.14
N ASP A 157 1.33 -2.01 -21.96
CA ASP A 157 1.04 -2.31 -23.35
C ASP A 157 0.20 -3.60 -23.54
N ALA A 158 -0.10 -4.30 -22.46
CA ALA A 158 -1.01 -5.45 -22.45
C ALA A 158 -2.46 -5.08 -22.81
N PHE A 159 -2.84 -3.81 -22.78
CA PHE A 159 -4.18 -3.33 -23.12
C PHE A 159 -4.18 -2.51 -24.41
N ASP A 160 -5.20 -2.71 -25.23
CA ASP A 160 -5.41 -1.97 -26.45
C ASP A 160 -5.99 -0.57 -26.23
N ASP A 161 -5.94 0.28 -27.26
CA ASP A 161 -6.49 1.64 -27.21
C ASP A 161 -8.01 1.68 -26.93
N ALA A 162 -8.75 0.61 -27.26
CA ALA A 162 -10.18 0.54 -26.99
C ALA A 162 -10.43 0.39 -25.49
N THR A 163 -9.64 -0.46 -24.83
CA THR A 163 -9.68 -0.63 -23.37
C THR A 163 -9.27 0.66 -22.65
N TRP A 164 -8.16 1.30 -23.09
CA TRP A 164 -7.69 2.53 -22.47
C TRP A 164 -8.67 3.70 -22.56
N ARG A 165 -9.48 3.79 -23.62
CA ARG A 165 -10.52 4.84 -23.74
C ARG A 165 -11.60 4.78 -22.67
N ASP A 166 -11.84 3.60 -22.11
CA ASP A 166 -12.86 3.40 -21.06
C ASP A 166 -12.28 3.53 -19.65
N VAL A 167 -10.95 3.50 -19.50
CA VAL A 167 -10.28 3.66 -18.21
C VAL A 167 -10.38 5.12 -17.76
N GLN A 168 -10.86 5.33 -16.53
CA GLN A 168 -10.95 6.64 -15.91
C GLN A 168 -9.96 6.82 -14.76
N LEU A 169 -9.56 5.73 -14.11
CA LEU A 169 -8.64 5.72 -13.00
C LEU A 169 -7.70 4.53 -13.12
N VAL A 170 -6.41 4.76 -12.87
CA VAL A 170 -5.39 3.73 -12.73
C VAL A 170 -4.82 3.78 -11.32
N TYR A 171 -4.98 2.70 -10.57
CA TYR A 171 -4.23 2.52 -9.32
C TYR A 171 -2.87 1.92 -9.62
N VAL A 172 -1.83 2.48 -9.03
CA VAL A 172 -0.50 1.87 -8.96
C VAL A 172 -0.05 1.79 -7.51
N CYS A 173 0.68 0.75 -7.15
CA CYS A 173 1.26 0.59 -5.82
C CYS A 173 2.77 0.44 -5.97
N SER A 174 3.51 1.46 -5.53
CA SER A 174 4.97 1.47 -5.63
C SER A 174 5.58 2.15 -4.39
N PRO A 175 6.23 1.36 -3.53
CA PRO A 175 6.53 -0.07 -3.59
C PRO A 175 5.30 -0.97 -3.54
N GLY A 176 5.33 -2.07 -4.28
CA GLY A 176 4.20 -2.97 -4.47
C GLY A 176 3.82 -3.76 -3.23
N ASN A 177 2.54 -3.86 -2.95
CA ASN A 177 1.97 -4.85 -2.03
C ASN A 177 1.18 -5.89 -2.86
N PRO A 178 1.67 -7.15 -2.96
CA PRO A 178 2.63 -7.81 -2.06
C PRO A 178 4.07 -7.91 -2.57
N THR A 179 4.37 -7.53 -3.81
CA THR A 179 5.62 -7.90 -4.49
C THR A 179 6.88 -7.18 -4.00
N GLY A 180 6.71 -6.01 -3.37
CA GLY A 180 7.82 -5.14 -2.99
C GLY A 180 8.51 -4.42 -4.15
N ARG A 181 8.04 -4.61 -5.40
CA ARG A 181 8.64 -4.05 -6.60
C ARG A 181 8.36 -2.56 -6.74
N LEU A 182 9.32 -1.84 -7.29
CA LEU A 182 9.20 -0.42 -7.64
C LEU A 182 8.85 -0.23 -9.12
N LEU A 183 8.01 0.77 -9.44
CA LEU A 183 7.90 1.23 -10.81
C LEU A 183 9.19 1.97 -11.20
N SER A 184 9.76 1.60 -12.34
CA SER A 184 10.88 2.30 -12.96
C SER A 184 10.44 3.64 -13.56
N LEU A 185 11.41 4.54 -13.82
CA LEU A 185 11.11 5.81 -14.48
C LEU A 185 10.50 5.63 -15.88
N GLU A 186 10.90 4.57 -16.60
CA GLU A 186 10.32 4.25 -17.91
C GLU A 186 8.87 3.77 -17.81
N GLU A 187 8.53 2.96 -16.79
CA GLU A 187 7.13 2.58 -16.55
C GLU A 187 6.27 3.80 -16.18
N TRP A 188 6.79 4.72 -15.34
CA TRP A 188 6.14 5.98 -15.06
C TRP A 188 5.93 6.83 -16.31
N LYS A 189 6.97 6.94 -17.17
CA LYS A 189 6.90 7.67 -18.43
C LYS A 189 5.80 7.09 -19.33
N ARG A 190 5.79 5.76 -19.50
CA ARG A 190 4.78 5.09 -20.31
C ARG A 190 3.37 5.33 -19.79
N LEU A 191 3.19 5.24 -18.48
CA LEU A 191 1.90 5.50 -17.83
C LEU A 191 1.43 6.96 -18.02
N PHE A 192 2.34 7.92 -17.95
CA PHE A 192 2.02 9.33 -18.23
C PHE A 192 1.65 9.57 -19.69
N GLU A 193 2.34 8.95 -20.63
CA GLU A 193 2.00 9.04 -22.07
C GLU A 193 0.59 8.50 -22.35
N LEU A 194 0.22 7.38 -21.72
CA LEU A 194 -1.12 6.83 -21.81
C LEU A 194 -2.16 7.75 -21.15
N SER A 195 -1.86 8.29 -19.98
CA SER A 195 -2.75 9.25 -19.31
C SER A 195 -2.96 10.52 -20.15
N ASP A 196 -1.91 11.02 -20.80
CA ASP A 196 -2.03 12.19 -21.69
C ASP A 196 -2.90 11.90 -22.92
N ARG A 197 -2.81 10.67 -23.44
CA ARG A 197 -3.57 10.24 -24.62
C ARG A 197 -5.04 9.96 -24.31
N HIS A 198 -5.32 9.31 -23.18
CA HIS A 198 -6.64 8.77 -22.88
C HIS A 198 -7.39 9.54 -21.78
N GLY A 199 -6.69 10.39 -21.02
CA GLY A 199 -7.29 11.31 -20.04
C GLY A 199 -7.61 10.71 -18.68
N PHE A 200 -7.14 9.49 -18.37
CA PHE A 200 -7.35 8.89 -17.06
C PHE A 200 -6.47 9.52 -15.97
N ILE A 201 -6.90 9.38 -14.73
CA ILE A 201 -6.18 9.83 -13.54
C ILE A 201 -5.34 8.68 -12.97
N ILE A 202 -4.16 9.00 -12.44
CA ILE A 202 -3.26 8.05 -11.78
C ILE A 202 -3.33 8.28 -10.27
N ALA A 203 -3.68 7.22 -9.52
CA ALA A 203 -3.63 7.17 -8.06
C ALA A 203 -2.45 6.30 -7.61
N ALA A 204 -1.37 6.94 -7.18
CA ALA A 204 -0.14 6.29 -6.74
C ALA A 204 -0.18 6.00 -5.24
N ASP A 205 -0.39 4.73 -4.85
CA ASP A 205 -0.30 4.28 -3.45
C ASP A 205 1.16 4.03 -3.09
N GLU A 206 1.75 4.94 -2.31
CA GLU A 206 3.15 4.95 -1.93
C GLU A 206 3.36 4.72 -0.42
N CYS A 207 2.46 3.97 0.21
CA CYS A 207 2.49 3.76 1.66
C CYS A 207 3.76 3.07 2.18
N TYR A 208 4.53 2.41 1.32
CA TYR A 208 5.77 1.70 1.68
C TYR A 208 7.04 2.43 1.25
N SER A 209 6.96 3.64 0.72
CA SER A 209 8.08 4.41 0.14
C SER A 209 9.25 4.66 1.09
N GLU A 210 9.01 4.60 2.42
CA GLU A 210 10.04 4.85 3.42
C GLU A 210 10.69 3.57 3.98
N ILE A 211 10.30 2.40 3.49
CA ILE A 211 10.90 1.10 3.88
C ILE A 211 11.70 0.56 2.69
N TYR A 212 12.98 0.90 2.64
CA TYR A 212 13.91 0.51 1.58
C TYR A 212 15.28 0.16 2.17
N PHE A 213 16.16 -0.46 1.35
CA PHE A 213 17.36 -1.14 1.85
C PHE A 213 18.66 -0.41 1.55
N ASP A 214 18.68 0.46 0.53
CA ASP A 214 19.86 1.27 0.15
C ASP A 214 19.49 2.77 0.20
N ASP A 215 20.21 3.54 1.02
CA ASP A 215 19.97 4.99 1.16
C ASP A 215 20.36 5.77 -0.11
N ASN A 216 21.19 5.18 -0.99
CA ASN A 216 21.57 5.75 -2.28
C ASN A 216 20.58 5.40 -3.41
N ALA A 217 19.70 4.40 -3.19
CA ALA A 217 18.71 3.94 -4.16
C ALA A 217 17.29 4.02 -3.57
N LYS A 218 16.90 5.23 -3.18
CA LYS A 218 15.56 5.48 -2.62
C LYS A 218 14.47 5.22 -3.65
N PRO A 219 13.32 4.67 -3.26
CA PRO A 219 12.17 4.53 -4.15
C PRO A 219 11.78 5.85 -4.82
N ILE A 220 11.63 5.83 -6.13
CA ILE A 220 11.05 6.95 -6.90
C ILE A 220 9.55 6.95 -6.67
N GLY A 221 9.00 8.10 -6.27
CA GLY A 221 7.56 8.31 -6.20
C GLY A 221 6.98 8.86 -7.50
N GLY A 222 5.66 8.77 -7.66
CA GLY A 222 4.98 9.26 -8.87
C GLY A 222 5.13 10.76 -9.10
N LEU A 223 5.14 11.58 -8.04
CA LEU A 223 5.39 13.02 -8.18
C LEU A 223 6.84 13.32 -8.55
N GLU A 224 7.81 12.56 -8.02
CA GLU A 224 9.21 12.67 -8.41
C GLU A 224 9.40 12.27 -9.88
N ALA A 225 8.79 11.18 -10.31
CA ALA A 225 8.81 10.75 -11.71
C ALA A 225 8.19 11.81 -12.63
N ALA A 226 7.04 12.37 -12.25
CA ALA A 226 6.40 13.45 -12.98
C ALA A 226 7.34 14.67 -13.13
N TRP A 227 7.94 15.12 -12.02
CA TRP A 227 8.89 16.22 -12.03
C TRP A 227 10.10 15.95 -12.92
N ARG A 228 10.75 14.80 -12.78
CA ARG A 228 11.91 14.40 -13.60
C ARG A 228 11.60 14.35 -15.10
N LEU A 229 10.35 14.07 -15.45
CA LEU A 229 9.85 14.02 -16.83
C LEU A 229 9.24 15.36 -17.31
N GLY A 230 9.44 16.46 -16.56
CA GLY A 230 9.02 17.80 -16.96
C GLY A 230 7.54 18.10 -16.71
N ARG A 231 6.80 17.27 -15.96
CA ARG A 231 5.38 17.47 -15.61
C ARG A 231 5.27 18.28 -14.31
N THR A 232 5.54 19.57 -14.40
CA THR A 232 5.69 20.46 -13.25
C THR A 232 4.39 20.79 -12.51
N ASP A 233 3.25 20.59 -13.18
CA ASP A 233 1.90 20.80 -12.64
C ASP A 233 1.28 19.51 -12.06
N PHE A 234 2.01 18.38 -12.12
CA PHE A 234 1.54 17.05 -11.71
C PHE A 234 0.22 16.64 -12.38
N ARG A 235 -0.02 17.09 -13.62
CA ARG A 235 -1.27 16.81 -14.32
C ARG A 235 -1.64 15.34 -14.30
N ASN A 236 -2.88 15.05 -13.92
CA ASN A 236 -3.50 13.73 -13.85
C ASN A 236 -2.84 12.74 -12.87
N ILE A 237 -1.99 13.17 -11.96
CA ILE A 237 -1.44 12.27 -10.94
C ILE A 237 -1.66 12.81 -9.54
N VAL A 238 -2.04 11.91 -8.62
CA VAL A 238 -2.01 12.11 -7.18
C VAL A 238 -1.32 10.94 -6.51
N MET A 239 -0.54 11.23 -5.47
CA MET A 239 0.07 10.22 -4.61
C MET A 239 -0.62 10.13 -3.27
N PHE A 240 -0.62 8.95 -2.69
CA PHE A 240 -1.13 8.63 -1.36
C PHE A 240 0.00 8.13 -0.49
N SER A 241 0.16 8.69 0.69
CA SER A 241 1.11 8.18 1.68
C SER A 241 0.57 8.32 3.10
N SER A 242 1.13 7.59 4.05
CA SER A 242 0.66 7.59 5.43
C SER A 242 1.76 7.38 6.45
N LEU A 243 1.49 7.80 7.69
CA LEU A 243 2.35 7.54 8.84
C LEU A 243 2.26 6.08 9.33
N SER A 244 1.29 5.30 8.83
CA SER A 244 1.04 3.93 9.30
C SER A 244 2.28 3.04 9.22
N LYS A 245 3.00 3.09 8.09
CA LYS A 245 4.18 2.25 7.82
C LYS A 245 5.48 3.02 8.08
N ARG A 246 5.49 4.31 7.76
CA ARG A 246 6.62 5.21 7.96
C ARG A 246 6.98 5.38 9.44
N SER A 247 5.96 5.52 10.30
CA SER A 247 6.12 5.96 11.70
C SER A 247 5.55 4.98 12.73
N ASN A 248 5.17 3.77 12.32
CA ASN A 248 4.58 2.73 13.19
C ASN A 248 3.37 3.23 14.01
N VAL A 249 2.47 3.99 13.36
CA VAL A 249 1.24 4.53 13.97
C VAL A 249 -0.02 4.18 13.16
N PRO A 250 -0.25 2.90 12.81
CA PRO A 250 -1.39 2.54 11.98
C PRO A 250 -2.73 2.90 12.63
N GLY A 251 -2.83 2.85 13.97
CA GLY A 251 -4.02 3.21 14.74
C GLY A 251 -4.33 4.71 14.74
N MET A 252 -3.37 5.58 14.47
CA MET A 252 -3.56 7.03 14.46
C MET A 252 -4.39 7.50 13.26
N ARG A 253 -4.51 6.68 12.21
CA ARG A 253 -5.27 6.99 10.98
C ARG A 253 -4.85 8.30 10.33
N SER A 254 -3.56 8.49 10.09
CA SER A 254 -2.99 9.68 9.48
C SER A 254 -2.29 9.39 8.17
N GLY A 255 -2.62 10.18 7.15
CA GLY A 255 -2.03 10.15 5.82
C GLY A 255 -2.34 11.42 5.04
N PHE A 256 -1.97 11.43 3.78
CA PHE A 256 -2.27 12.54 2.88
C PHE A 256 -2.45 12.06 1.42
N VAL A 257 -3.06 12.94 0.63
CA VAL A 257 -3.08 12.89 -0.83
C VAL A 257 -2.42 14.16 -1.34
N ALA A 258 -1.52 14.07 -2.33
CA ALA A 258 -0.85 15.22 -2.91
C ALA A 258 -0.69 15.06 -4.42
N GLY A 259 -0.66 16.18 -5.18
CA GLY A 259 -0.45 16.17 -6.63
C GLY A 259 -1.23 17.23 -7.38
N ASP A 260 -1.95 16.83 -8.43
CA ASP A 260 -2.72 17.72 -9.30
C ASP A 260 -3.73 18.58 -8.52
N ALA A 261 -3.49 19.88 -8.47
CA ALA A 261 -4.32 20.82 -7.71
C ALA A 261 -5.79 20.88 -8.20
N LYS A 262 -6.03 20.63 -9.50
CA LYS A 262 -7.38 20.65 -10.05
C LYS A 262 -8.19 19.44 -9.58
N ILE A 263 -7.56 18.27 -9.59
CA ILE A 263 -8.16 17.05 -9.10
C ILE A 263 -8.38 17.11 -7.58
N LEU A 264 -7.40 17.62 -6.84
CA LEU A 264 -7.50 17.75 -5.40
C LEU A 264 -8.58 18.71 -4.96
N LYS A 265 -8.86 19.78 -5.72
CA LYS A 265 -9.99 20.68 -5.48
C LYS A 265 -11.32 19.94 -5.48
N GLU A 266 -11.55 19.10 -6.47
CA GLU A 266 -12.78 18.29 -6.56
C GLU A 266 -12.85 17.21 -5.48
N PHE A 267 -11.72 16.59 -5.16
CA PHE A 267 -11.64 15.64 -4.06
C PHE A 267 -11.97 16.29 -2.70
N VAL A 268 -11.48 17.50 -2.43
CA VAL A 268 -11.83 18.26 -1.22
C VAL A 268 -13.32 18.56 -1.17
N LEU A 269 -13.92 18.96 -2.31
CA LEU A 269 -15.37 19.17 -2.40
C LEU A 269 -16.13 17.89 -2.02
N TYR A 270 -15.75 16.74 -2.58
CA TYR A 270 -16.33 15.45 -2.23
C TYR A 270 -16.19 15.17 -0.73
N ARG A 271 -15.00 15.37 -0.16
CA ARG A 271 -14.72 15.13 1.26
C ARG A 271 -15.55 16.01 2.20
N THR A 272 -15.96 17.19 1.77
CA THR A 272 -16.82 18.08 2.56
C THR A 272 -18.18 17.44 2.87
N TYR A 273 -18.65 16.56 1.98
CA TYR A 273 -19.92 15.82 2.17
C TYR A 273 -19.70 14.39 2.74
N HIS A 274 -18.63 13.73 2.36
CA HIS A 274 -18.37 12.32 2.65
C HIS A 274 -17.84 12.09 4.05
N GLY A 275 -16.90 12.90 4.53
CA GLY A 275 -16.15 12.56 5.72
C GLY A 275 -15.65 13.75 6.52
N CYS A 276 -14.98 13.42 7.61
CA CYS A 276 -14.31 14.39 8.45
C CYS A 276 -12.80 14.36 8.24
N GLN A 277 -12.12 15.37 8.76
CA GLN A 277 -10.67 15.40 8.86
C GLN A 277 -10.23 14.73 10.18
N MET A 278 -8.94 14.37 10.26
CA MET A 278 -8.31 13.93 11.51
C MET A 278 -8.57 14.92 12.63
N SER A 279 -8.79 14.43 13.85
CA SER A 279 -8.94 15.29 15.01
C SER A 279 -7.68 16.17 15.23
N PRO A 280 -7.82 17.38 15.81
CA PRO A 280 -6.68 18.27 16.03
C PRO A 280 -5.48 17.64 16.77
N PRO A 281 -5.68 16.80 17.82
CA PRO A 281 -4.57 16.07 18.45
C PRO A 281 -3.79 15.18 17.48
N VAL A 282 -4.51 14.46 16.60
CA VAL A 282 -3.87 13.61 15.59
C VAL A 282 -3.12 14.45 14.56
N GLN A 283 -3.66 15.61 14.17
CA GLN A 283 -2.96 16.52 13.27
C GLN A 283 -1.68 17.06 13.89
N ALA A 284 -1.70 17.47 15.18
CA ALA A 284 -0.51 17.93 15.89
C ALA A 284 0.58 16.84 15.96
N ALA A 285 0.20 15.62 16.32
CA ALA A 285 1.10 14.47 16.33
C ALA A 285 1.64 14.14 14.93
N SER A 286 0.84 14.34 13.90
CA SER A 286 1.26 14.13 12.50
C SER A 286 2.29 15.16 12.05
N VAL A 287 2.16 16.42 12.48
CA VAL A 287 3.14 17.48 12.17
C VAL A 287 4.54 17.09 12.67
N VAL A 288 4.67 16.68 13.92
CA VAL A 288 5.97 16.29 14.47
C VAL A 288 6.52 15.02 13.80
N ALA A 289 5.64 14.07 13.43
CA ALA A 289 6.04 12.87 12.75
C ALA A 289 6.56 13.13 11.30
N TRP A 290 5.93 14.03 10.54
CA TRP A 290 6.39 14.40 9.19
C TRP A 290 7.68 15.23 9.21
N ASN A 291 7.96 15.93 10.29
CA ASN A 291 9.18 16.74 10.45
C ASN A 291 10.39 15.96 10.99
N ASP A 292 10.19 14.77 11.55
CA ASP A 292 11.26 13.95 12.09
C ASP A 292 11.63 12.81 11.13
N GLU A 293 12.91 12.66 10.84
CA GLU A 293 13.47 11.58 10.00
C GLU A 293 14.30 10.57 10.80
N GLU A 294 14.65 10.86 12.05
CA GLU A 294 15.48 9.95 12.87
C GLU A 294 14.73 8.65 13.17
N HIS A 295 13.47 8.75 13.60
CA HIS A 295 12.66 7.55 13.84
C HIS A 295 12.39 6.73 12.56
N VAL A 296 12.35 7.40 11.38
CA VAL A 296 12.16 6.73 10.09
C VAL A 296 13.42 5.96 9.69
N ALA A 297 14.59 6.58 9.88
CA ALA A 297 15.87 5.92 9.65
C ALA A 297 16.05 4.70 10.58
N GLU A 298 15.68 4.81 11.85
CA GLU A 298 15.72 3.69 12.80
C GLU A 298 14.72 2.58 12.42
N ASN A 299 13.48 2.94 12.04
CA ASN A 299 12.51 1.98 11.55
C ASN A 299 13.04 1.20 10.34
N ARG A 300 13.66 1.89 9.39
CA ARG A 300 14.28 1.32 8.21
C ARG A 300 15.44 0.39 8.57
N ARG A 301 16.30 0.80 9.52
CA ARG A 301 17.39 -0.03 10.04
C ARG A 301 16.89 -1.35 10.62
N LEU A 302 15.80 -1.32 11.39
CA LEU A 302 15.20 -2.53 11.96
C LEU A 302 14.70 -3.50 10.89
N TYR A 303 14.07 -3.01 9.81
CA TYR A 303 13.66 -3.87 8.70
C TYR A 303 14.87 -4.42 7.94
N ARG A 304 15.90 -3.60 7.69
CA ARG A 304 17.16 -4.07 7.08
C ARG A 304 17.80 -5.21 7.86
N ASP A 305 17.86 -5.10 9.19
CA ASP A 305 18.38 -6.16 10.06
C ASP A 305 17.58 -7.47 9.93
N LYS A 306 16.24 -7.39 9.92
CA LYS A 306 15.40 -8.57 9.70
C LYS A 306 15.69 -9.26 8.37
N PHE A 307 15.67 -8.51 7.27
CA PHE A 307 15.93 -9.09 5.95
C PHE A 307 17.36 -9.65 5.84
N ALA A 308 18.36 -8.96 6.37
CA ALA A 308 19.76 -9.40 6.35
C ALA A 308 19.95 -10.73 7.09
N ARG A 309 19.19 -10.98 8.16
CA ARG A 309 19.26 -12.24 8.93
C ARG A 309 18.43 -13.36 8.27
N ILE A 310 17.22 -13.04 7.83
CA ILE A 310 16.22 -14.02 7.44
C ILE A 310 16.42 -14.49 5.98
N THR A 311 16.79 -13.60 5.07
CA THR A 311 16.99 -13.97 3.66
C THR A 311 17.98 -15.14 3.49
N PRO A 312 19.18 -15.13 4.09
CA PRO A 312 20.13 -16.25 3.94
C PRO A 312 19.67 -17.52 4.63
N MET A 313 18.79 -17.42 5.65
CA MET A 313 18.22 -18.61 6.30
C MET A 313 17.21 -19.31 5.38
N LEU A 314 16.31 -18.57 4.76
CA LEU A 314 15.23 -19.11 3.93
C LEU A 314 15.68 -19.50 2.52
N ALA A 315 16.65 -18.80 1.93
CA ALA A 315 17.06 -18.97 0.53
C ALA A 315 17.42 -20.41 0.12
N PRO A 316 17.98 -21.29 0.98
CA PRO A 316 18.22 -22.68 0.63
C PRO A 316 16.95 -23.54 0.49
N TYR A 317 15.82 -23.08 1.02
CA TYR A 317 14.58 -23.87 1.14
C TYR A 317 13.41 -23.26 0.34
N LEU A 318 13.39 -21.95 0.20
CA LEU A 318 12.39 -21.20 -0.57
C LEU A 318 13.06 -20.15 -1.46
N PRO A 319 12.51 -19.86 -2.65
CA PRO A 319 13.11 -18.89 -3.57
C PRO A 319 12.83 -17.44 -3.09
N VAL A 320 13.29 -17.11 -1.88
CA VAL A 320 13.21 -15.76 -1.33
C VAL A 320 14.28 -14.87 -1.93
N GLN A 321 13.90 -13.63 -2.25
CA GLN A 321 14.80 -12.58 -2.67
C GLN A 321 14.51 -11.32 -1.85
N LEU A 322 15.54 -10.48 -1.65
CA LEU A 322 15.33 -9.16 -1.07
C LEU A 322 14.43 -8.35 -2.01
N PRO A 323 13.27 -7.86 -1.57
CA PRO A 323 12.44 -7.00 -2.40
C PRO A 323 13.12 -5.64 -2.64
N ASP A 324 12.67 -4.89 -3.65
CA ASP A 324 13.17 -3.53 -3.87
C ASP A 324 12.88 -2.63 -2.66
N ALA A 325 11.68 -2.78 -2.07
CA ALA A 325 11.26 -2.04 -0.89
C ALA A 325 10.07 -2.73 -0.17
N GLY A 326 9.63 -2.16 0.97
CA GLY A 326 8.57 -2.72 1.80
C GLY A 326 9.08 -3.73 2.82
N PHE A 327 8.16 -4.45 3.44
CA PHE A 327 8.48 -5.42 4.48
C PHE A 327 7.91 -6.83 4.19
N TYR A 328 7.67 -7.13 2.90
CA TYR A 328 7.12 -8.40 2.47
C TYR A 328 8.15 -9.23 1.72
N TYR A 329 8.14 -10.57 1.96
CA TYR A 329 8.49 -11.51 0.92
C TYR A 329 7.25 -11.89 0.13
N TRP A 330 7.39 -11.97 -1.18
CA TRP A 330 6.45 -12.58 -2.11
C TRP A 330 7.10 -13.82 -2.68
N VAL A 331 6.71 -15.00 -2.19
CA VAL A 331 7.49 -16.22 -2.32
C VAL A 331 6.67 -17.31 -3.00
N ARG A 332 7.23 -17.91 -4.03
CA ARG A 332 6.67 -19.11 -4.65
C ARG A 332 6.80 -20.30 -3.69
N THR A 333 5.72 -21.06 -3.53
CA THR A 333 5.66 -22.23 -2.66
C THR A 333 5.82 -23.52 -3.44
N PRO A 334 6.40 -24.59 -2.84
CA PRO A 334 6.59 -25.90 -3.49
C PRO A 334 5.28 -26.70 -3.63
N ILE A 335 4.24 -26.36 -2.89
CA ILE A 335 2.90 -26.92 -2.92
C ILE A 335 1.88 -25.78 -3.09
N PRO A 336 0.59 -26.02 -3.38
CA PRO A 336 -0.41 -24.97 -3.49
C PRO A 336 -0.40 -24.02 -2.29
N ASP A 337 -0.51 -22.70 -2.55
CA ASP A 337 -0.34 -21.63 -1.56
C ASP A 337 -1.28 -21.76 -0.36
N THR A 338 -2.52 -22.15 -0.59
CA THR A 338 -3.51 -22.39 0.49
C THR A 338 -3.16 -23.63 1.32
N GLU A 339 -2.67 -24.69 0.70
CA GLU A 339 -2.19 -25.89 1.40
C GLU A 339 -0.93 -25.54 2.21
N PHE A 340 0.03 -24.82 1.62
CA PHE A 340 1.23 -24.36 2.32
C PHE A 340 0.88 -23.57 3.57
N ALA A 341 0.01 -22.55 3.44
CA ALA A 341 -0.40 -21.72 4.57
C ALA A 341 -1.15 -22.52 5.65
N ARG A 342 -2.03 -23.44 5.23
CA ARG A 342 -2.83 -24.26 6.14
C ARG A 342 -1.97 -25.24 6.93
N ARG A 343 -1.05 -25.95 6.27
CA ARG A 343 -0.14 -26.90 6.92
C ARG A 343 0.86 -26.19 7.82
N LEU A 344 1.45 -25.08 7.37
CA LEU A 344 2.37 -24.27 8.19
C LEU A 344 1.69 -23.80 9.49
N GLN A 345 0.43 -23.36 9.42
CA GLN A 345 -0.35 -23.01 10.60
C GLN A 345 -0.62 -24.21 11.48
N ALA A 346 -1.00 -25.36 10.91
CA ALA A 346 -1.39 -26.54 11.66
C ALA A 346 -0.19 -27.23 12.37
N GLU A 347 0.96 -27.27 11.70
CA GLU A 347 2.11 -28.05 12.14
C GLU A 347 3.13 -27.19 12.92
N TYR A 348 3.21 -25.87 12.63
CA TYR A 348 4.26 -24.98 13.15
C TYR A 348 3.76 -23.67 13.78
N ASN A 349 2.45 -23.44 13.83
CA ASN A 349 1.81 -22.25 14.39
C ASN A 349 2.37 -20.93 13.82
N VAL A 350 2.66 -20.90 12.51
CA VAL A 350 3.08 -19.70 11.76
C VAL A 350 2.04 -19.38 10.72
N THR A 351 1.57 -18.12 10.71
CA THR A 351 0.53 -17.65 9.78
C THR A 351 1.14 -16.83 8.66
N VAL A 352 0.97 -17.26 7.41
CA VAL A 352 1.29 -16.50 6.19
C VAL A 352 0.01 -16.27 5.39
N LEU A 353 0.03 -15.40 4.36
CA LEU A 353 -1.15 -15.10 3.56
C LEU A 353 -1.02 -15.73 2.17
N PRO A 354 -1.96 -16.64 1.77
CA PRO A 354 -2.00 -17.19 0.42
C PRO A 354 -2.10 -16.09 -0.63
N GLY A 355 -1.31 -16.22 -1.67
CA GLY A 355 -1.23 -15.24 -2.75
C GLY A 355 -2.50 -15.21 -3.61
N SER A 356 -3.11 -16.38 -3.83
CA SER A 356 -4.38 -16.49 -4.55
C SER A 356 -5.50 -15.64 -3.93
N TYR A 357 -5.41 -15.33 -2.63
CA TYR A 357 -6.38 -14.46 -1.95
C TYR A 357 -6.14 -12.97 -2.22
N LEU A 358 -4.94 -12.60 -2.68
CA LEU A 358 -4.55 -11.21 -2.97
C LEU A 358 -4.70 -10.84 -4.45
N ALA A 359 -5.11 -11.79 -5.29
CA ALA A 359 -5.21 -11.60 -6.72
C ALA A 359 -6.61 -12.01 -7.25
N ARG A 360 -6.81 -11.74 -8.52
CA ARG A 360 -7.98 -12.22 -9.28
C ARG A 360 -7.52 -12.92 -10.53
N GLU A 361 -8.33 -13.86 -10.98
CA GLU A 361 -8.14 -14.43 -12.31
C GLU A 361 -8.37 -13.36 -13.37
N SER A 362 -7.40 -13.17 -14.23
CA SER A 362 -7.45 -12.25 -15.36
C SER A 362 -6.73 -12.91 -16.53
N ASN A 363 -7.40 -13.00 -17.69
CA ASN A 363 -6.89 -13.70 -18.88
C ASN A 363 -6.50 -15.18 -18.61
N GLY A 364 -7.28 -15.87 -17.75
CA GLY A 364 -7.04 -17.27 -17.40
C GLY A 364 -5.88 -17.50 -16.42
N ILE A 365 -5.33 -16.45 -15.83
CA ILE A 365 -4.21 -16.52 -14.87
C ILE A 365 -4.61 -15.81 -13.58
N ASN A 366 -4.41 -16.47 -12.43
CA ASN A 366 -4.35 -15.82 -11.13
C ASN A 366 -2.87 -15.65 -10.74
N PRO A 367 -2.29 -14.43 -10.81
CA PRO A 367 -0.87 -14.21 -10.55
C PRO A 367 -0.44 -14.44 -9.10
N GLY A 368 -1.40 -14.69 -8.21
CA GLY A 368 -1.15 -15.04 -6.81
C GLY A 368 -1.05 -16.55 -6.56
N ASP A 369 -1.47 -17.39 -7.51
CA ASP A 369 -1.47 -18.83 -7.33
C ASP A 369 -0.04 -19.39 -7.16
N GLY A 370 0.13 -20.22 -6.12
CA GLY A 370 1.42 -20.80 -5.77
C GLY A 370 2.39 -19.79 -5.14
N PHE A 371 1.91 -18.65 -4.64
CA PHE A 371 2.71 -17.69 -3.87
C PHE A 371 2.13 -17.50 -2.46
N VAL A 372 2.99 -17.13 -1.53
CA VAL A 372 2.58 -16.61 -0.22
C VAL A 372 3.23 -15.27 0.05
N ARG A 373 2.50 -14.40 0.76
CA ARG A 373 3.05 -13.18 1.33
C ARG A 373 3.47 -13.43 2.76
N ILE A 374 4.73 -13.12 3.07
CA ILE A 374 5.31 -13.18 4.42
C ILE A 374 5.66 -11.76 4.85
N ALA A 375 4.99 -11.23 5.87
CA ALA A 375 5.21 -9.88 6.40
C ALA A 375 6.19 -9.92 7.58
N LEU A 376 7.39 -9.36 7.46
CA LEU A 376 8.40 -9.32 8.53
C LEU A 376 8.11 -8.20 9.55
N VAL A 377 6.87 -8.15 10.04
CA VAL A 377 6.38 -7.08 10.95
C VAL A 377 6.64 -7.36 12.42
N ALA A 378 6.68 -8.63 12.84
CA ALA A 378 7.00 -9.03 14.21
C ALA A 378 8.42 -8.58 14.60
N ASP A 379 8.77 -8.69 15.88
CA ASP A 379 10.14 -8.37 16.28
C ASP A 379 11.17 -9.31 15.60
N THR A 380 12.45 -8.93 15.67
CA THR A 380 13.50 -9.68 14.96
C THR A 380 13.62 -11.11 15.47
N HIS A 381 13.44 -11.33 16.78
CA HIS A 381 13.52 -12.67 17.36
C HIS A 381 12.39 -13.58 16.87
N GLU A 382 11.14 -13.10 16.93
CA GLU A 382 9.98 -13.83 16.40
C GLU A 382 10.10 -14.09 14.89
N CYS A 383 10.60 -13.12 14.11
CA CYS A 383 10.81 -13.31 12.68
C CYS A 383 11.88 -14.37 12.37
N VAL A 384 12.96 -14.44 13.17
CA VAL A 384 14.00 -15.49 13.06
C VAL A 384 13.44 -16.85 13.46
N GLU A 385 12.66 -16.91 14.54
CA GLU A 385 11.98 -18.13 14.96
C GLU A 385 10.99 -18.63 13.89
N ALA A 386 10.20 -17.73 13.33
CA ALA A 386 9.30 -18.08 12.22
C ALA A 386 10.06 -18.64 11.02
N ALA A 387 11.21 -18.05 10.67
CA ALA A 387 12.05 -18.54 9.59
C ALA A 387 12.56 -19.96 9.89
N ALA A 388 12.99 -20.25 11.11
CA ALA A 388 13.40 -21.61 11.52
C ALA A 388 12.24 -22.62 11.38
N ARG A 389 11.03 -22.27 11.86
CA ARG A 389 9.84 -23.12 11.71
C ARG A 389 9.43 -23.33 10.25
N ILE A 390 9.52 -22.30 9.39
CA ILE A 390 9.28 -22.41 7.94
C ILE A 390 10.30 -23.37 7.31
N ILE A 391 11.57 -23.29 7.70
CA ILE A 391 12.63 -24.20 7.22
C ILE A 391 12.31 -25.63 7.60
N ASP A 392 11.95 -25.89 8.87
CA ASP A 392 11.63 -27.24 9.34
C ASP A 392 10.38 -27.78 8.62
N PHE A 393 9.39 -26.92 8.37
CA PHE A 393 8.25 -27.28 7.52
C PHE A 393 8.70 -27.66 6.10
N CYS A 394 9.50 -26.82 5.45
CA CYS A 394 9.97 -27.08 4.08
C CYS A 394 10.77 -28.39 3.94
N LYS A 395 11.46 -28.83 5.00
CA LYS A 395 12.16 -30.13 5.02
C LYS A 395 11.19 -31.32 5.01
N THR A 396 9.92 -31.12 5.34
CA THR A 396 8.88 -32.15 5.35
C THR A 396 8.13 -32.28 4.03
N LEU A 397 8.34 -31.35 3.11
CA LEU A 397 7.71 -31.31 1.79
C LEU A 397 8.54 -32.06 0.75
#